data_2632793470edea7a730ecf9fff8052b4
#
_entry.id   2632793470edea7a730ecf9fff8052b4
#
_cell.length_a   1.000
_cell.length_b   1.000
_cell.length_c   1.000
_cell.angle_alpha   90.00
_cell.angle_beta   90.00
_cell.angle_gamma   90.00
#
_symmetry.space_group_name_H-M   'P 1'
#
loop_
_entity.id
_entity.type
_entity.pdbx_description
1 polymer ?
#
loop_
_entity_poly.entity_id
_entity_poly.type
_entity_poly.pdbx_seq_one_letter_code
_entity_poly.pdbx_strand_id
1 'polypeptide(L)'
;MSHGFWVVLATLVVLRSNARGTGRTAFEVIGGTLVGFVFASVLIALIGTGETGLWIALPFVVFGSAYLPTAVNLAAGQAAFAVFVVVLFNLFEPVGWSVGLVRVEDVVLGAAISLVVGILLWPRGATSAIRAASVTAYRRSADYLASVIGEAVPAAGPLAAPPRVQSMAATVLAADAIDQHRAEPGPQLEPAEEFALLDGPRLIRAAADGWTAIRAIYPGEHGPATALHERAGILGAEVERLAVGVETGDLPPKVEKADDLKQRVRGEAVEALRNWQHGSIGDLRIVWERDWLHLVGLALDQLEEPIAEAGKTLG
;
A
#
# COMPACT_ATOMS: atom_id res chain seq x y z
N MET A 1 38.32 8.63 15.33
CA MET A 1 37.42 8.41 14.16
C MET A 1 36.26 9.38 14.25
N SER A 2 35.77 9.89 13.13
CA SER A 2 34.64 10.83 13.17
C SER A 2 33.36 10.09 13.59
N HIS A 3 32.80 10.42 14.76
CA HIS A 3 31.52 9.92 15.27
C HIS A 3 30.37 10.14 14.29
N GLY A 4 30.47 11.15 13.42
CA GLY A 4 29.41 11.52 12.48
C GLY A 4 28.94 10.41 11.56
N PHE A 5 29.81 9.54 11.06
CA PHE A 5 29.40 8.40 10.21
C PHE A 5 28.48 7.43 10.94
N TRP A 6 28.82 7.08 12.18
CA TRP A 6 28.04 6.12 12.96
C TRP A 6 26.69 6.67 13.40
N VAL A 7 26.62 7.96 13.72
CA VAL A 7 25.38 8.65 14.04
C VAL A 7 24.46 8.67 12.83
N VAL A 8 24.97 9.01 11.63
CA VAL A 8 24.20 9.01 10.38
C VAL A 8 23.67 7.60 10.07
N LEU A 9 24.53 6.58 10.19
CA LEU A 9 24.13 5.19 9.97
C LEU A 9 23.02 4.76 10.93
N ALA A 10 23.15 5.07 12.22
CA ALA A 10 22.12 4.79 13.24
C ALA A 10 20.81 5.54 12.93
N THR A 11 20.89 6.81 12.50
CA THR A 11 19.72 7.59 12.09
C THR A 11 18.99 6.91 10.93
N LEU A 12 19.70 6.49 9.89
CA LEU A 12 19.10 5.82 8.72
C LEU A 12 18.49 4.46 9.07
N VAL A 13 19.10 3.70 9.97
CA VAL A 13 18.58 2.39 10.41
C VAL A 13 17.31 2.55 11.23
N VAL A 14 17.21 3.60 12.05
CA VAL A 14 16.07 3.84 12.96
C VAL A 14 14.91 4.52 12.23
N LEU A 15 15.18 5.41 11.28
CA LEU A 15 14.15 6.18 10.59
C LEU A 15 13.20 5.26 9.79
N ARG A 16 11.92 5.37 10.08
CA ARG A 16 10.82 4.67 9.39
C ARG A 16 9.86 5.66 8.78
N SER A 17 8.95 5.14 7.96
CA SER A 17 7.90 5.94 7.31
C SER A 17 6.82 6.46 8.26
N ASN A 18 6.86 6.14 9.55
CA ASN A 18 5.94 6.67 10.56
C ASN A 18 6.61 6.83 11.93
N ALA A 19 6.08 7.74 12.76
CA ALA A 19 6.67 8.07 14.07
C ALA A 19 6.66 6.88 15.06
N ARG A 20 5.61 6.06 15.05
CA ARG A 20 5.53 4.85 15.89
C ARG A 20 6.53 3.78 15.45
N GLY A 21 6.63 3.53 14.16
CA GLY A 21 7.62 2.62 13.60
C GLY A 21 9.03 3.06 13.93
N THR A 22 9.32 4.37 13.83
CA THR A 22 10.60 4.97 14.24
C THR A 22 10.85 4.75 15.72
N GLY A 23 9.87 5.03 16.60
CA GLY A 23 9.99 4.83 18.04
C GLY A 23 10.25 3.37 18.41
N ARG A 24 9.46 2.42 17.88
CA ARG A 24 9.66 0.98 18.10
C ARG A 24 11.04 0.52 17.62
N THR A 25 11.43 0.91 16.42
CA THR A 25 12.75 0.59 15.87
C THR A 25 13.86 1.18 16.71
N ALA A 26 13.71 2.42 17.24
CA ALA A 26 14.67 3.04 18.15
C ALA A 26 14.88 2.18 19.42
N PHE A 27 13.79 1.71 20.06
CA PHE A 27 13.87 0.84 21.21
C PHE A 27 14.55 -0.50 20.90
N GLU A 28 14.20 -1.13 19.77
CA GLU A 28 14.82 -2.40 19.34
C GLU A 28 16.32 -2.23 19.06
N VAL A 29 16.72 -1.12 18.40
CA VAL A 29 18.12 -0.84 18.05
C VAL A 29 18.93 -0.48 19.29
N ILE A 30 18.43 0.39 20.17
CA ILE A 30 19.11 0.77 21.42
C ILE A 30 19.24 -0.45 22.34
N GLY A 31 18.13 -1.17 22.55
CA GLY A 31 18.10 -2.37 23.40
C GLY A 31 19.06 -3.45 22.89
N GLY A 32 19.02 -3.73 21.58
CA GLY A 32 19.96 -4.66 20.96
C GLY A 32 21.42 -4.23 21.10
N THR A 33 21.72 -2.95 20.90
CA THR A 33 23.09 -2.43 21.05
C THR A 33 23.58 -2.54 22.50
N LEU A 34 22.73 -2.25 23.50
CA LEU A 34 23.08 -2.39 24.92
C LEU A 34 23.35 -3.87 25.29
N VAL A 35 22.50 -4.79 24.85
CA VAL A 35 22.74 -6.23 25.04
C VAL A 35 24.03 -6.65 24.37
N GLY A 36 24.27 -6.22 23.12
CA GLY A 36 25.51 -6.50 22.40
C GLY A 36 26.73 -5.93 23.09
N PHE A 37 26.65 -4.72 23.68
CA PHE A 37 27.72 -4.11 24.44
C PHE A 37 28.09 -4.97 25.67
N VAL A 38 27.09 -5.46 26.41
CA VAL A 38 27.33 -6.35 27.56
C VAL A 38 28.01 -7.64 27.11
N PHE A 39 27.49 -8.29 26.06
CA PHE A 39 28.11 -9.50 25.50
C PHE A 39 29.54 -9.26 25.02
N ALA A 40 29.78 -8.16 24.31
CA ALA A 40 31.11 -7.80 23.86
C ALA A 40 32.09 -7.56 25.01
N SER A 41 31.64 -6.88 26.07
CA SER A 41 32.45 -6.62 27.26
C SER A 41 32.82 -7.92 27.98
N VAL A 42 31.87 -8.85 28.10
CA VAL A 42 32.13 -10.18 28.66
C VAL A 42 33.09 -10.96 27.76
N LEU A 43 32.88 -10.96 26.45
CA LEU A 43 33.76 -11.64 25.49
C LEU A 43 35.20 -11.14 25.61
N ILE A 44 35.40 -9.81 25.59
CA ILE A 44 36.74 -9.21 25.75
C ILE A 44 37.34 -9.52 27.12
N ALA A 45 36.54 -9.56 28.21
CA ALA A 45 37.00 -9.94 29.53
C ALA A 45 37.48 -11.40 29.60
N LEU A 46 36.85 -12.32 28.85
CA LEU A 46 37.19 -13.72 28.81
C LEU A 46 38.38 -14.08 27.93
N ILE A 47 38.44 -13.52 26.71
CA ILE A 47 39.47 -13.84 25.71
C ILE A 47 40.63 -12.83 25.70
N GLY A 48 40.45 -11.71 26.38
CA GLY A 48 41.43 -10.59 26.35
C GLY A 48 41.42 -9.83 25.02
N THR A 49 42.37 -8.90 24.88
CA THR A 49 42.62 -8.13 23.64
C THR A 49 43.70 -8.76 22.76
N GLY A 50 44.06 -10.03 23.01
CA GLY A 50 45.05 -10.74 22.24
C GLY A 50 44.58 -11.09 20.83
N GLU A 51 45.43 -10.84 19.82
CA GLU A 51 45.08 -11.03 18.40
C GLU A 51 44.53 -12.42 18.09
N THR A 52 45.15 -13.49 18.64
CA THR A 52 44.72 -14.88 18.34
C THR A 52 43.29 -15.14 18.76
N GLY A 53 42.88 -14.71 19.95
CA GLY A 53 41.50 -14.91 20.45
C GLY A 53 40.51 -14.13 19.61
N LEU A 54 40.83 -12.89 19.23
CA LEU A 54 39.97 -12.05 18.39
C LEU A 54 39.81 -12.59 16.97
N TRP A 55 40.91 -13.08 16.37
CA TRP A 55 40.84 -13.74 15.04
C TRP A 55 39.98 -15.00 15.03
N ILE A 56 39.97 -15.77 16.11
CA ILE A 56 39.11 -16.94 16.26
C ILE A 56 37.65 -16.51 16.43
N ALA A 57 37.37 -15.45 17.21
CA ALA A 57 36.02 -14.96 17.44
C ALA A 57 35.40 -14.30 16.19
N LEU A 58 36.20 -13.67 15.34
CA LEU A 58 35.74 -12.86 14.20
C LEU A 58 34.76 -13.58 13.27
N PRO A 59 35.01 -14.79 12.74
CA PRO A 59 34.07 -15.44 11.86
C PRO A 59 32.71 -15.73 12.50
N PHE A 60 32.68 -16.02 13.79
CA PHE A 60 31.41 -16.27 14.53
C PHE A 60 30.60 -15.00 14.69
N VAL A 61 31.24 -13.88 15.03
CA VAL A 61 30.52 -12.60 15.20
C VAL A 61 30.10 -12.01 13.84
N VAL A 62 30.86 -12.21 12.78
CA VAL A 62 30.48 -11.86 11.40
C VAL A 62 29.24 -12.66 10.97
N PHE A 63 29.29 -13.99 11.15
CA PHE A 63 28.16 -14.86 10.84
C PHE A 63 26.92 -14.44 11.66
N GLY A 64 27.07 -14.23 12.97
CA GLY A 64 25.97 -13.79 13.83
C GLY A 64 25.37 -12.45 13.38
N SER A 65 26.21 -11.46 13.04
CA SER A 65 25.74 -10.15 12.60
C SER A 65 24.99 -10.19 11.27
N ALA A 66 25.33 -11.14 10.39
CA ALA A 66 24.66 -11.32 9.10
C ALA A 66 23.37 -12.15 9.21
N TYR A 67 23.33 -13.15 10.09
CA TYR A 67 22.24 -14.12 10.17
C TYR A 67 21.13 -13.72 11.13
N LEU A 68 21.46 -13.20 12.34
CA LEU A 68 20.50 -12.91 13.39
C LEU A 68 19.42 -11.87 13.04
N PRO A 69 19.67 -10.84 12.21
CA PRO A 69 18.62 -9.88 11.83
C PRO A 69 17.43 -10.55 11.11
N THR A 70 17.73 -11.56 10.30
CA THR A 70 16.71 -12.27 9.50
C THR A 70 16.12 -13.48 10.20
N ALA A 71 16.93 -14.17 11.04
CA ALA A 71 16.52 -15.40 11.69
C ALA A 71 15.74 -15.16 13.00
N VAL A 72 15.99 -14.05 13.69
CA VAL A 72 15.39 -13.75 15.00
C VAL A 72 14.61 -12.44 14.96
N ASN A 73 15.31 -11.30 15.00
CA ASN A 73 14.73 -9.96 14.90
C ASN A 73 15.83 -8.88 14.78
N LEU A 74 15.38 -7.63 14.56
CA LEU A 74 16.29 -6.49 14.43
C LEU A 74 17.17 -6.27 15.67
N ALA A 75 16.61 -6.43 16.88
CA ALA A 75 17.35 -6.23 18.13
C ALA A 75 18.51 -7.24 18.27
N ALA A 76 18.26 -8.53 17.95
CA ALA A 76 19.30 -9.56 17.95
C ALA A 76 20.40 -9.26 16.91
N GLY A 77 20.03 -8.77 15.74
CA GLY A 77 20.96 -8.33 14.72
C GLY A 77 21.84 -7.16 15.19
N GLN A 78 21.25 -6.17 15.85
CA GLN A 78 21.97 -5.04 16.42
C GLN A 78 22.91 -5.46 17.57
N ALA A 79 22.49 -6.42 18.40
CA ALA A 79 23.35 -6.99 19.43
C ALA A 79 24.59 -7.66 18.83
N ALA A 80 24.40 -8.53 17.83
CA ALA A 80 25.50 -9.20 17.15
C ALA A 80 26.42 -8.21 16.41
N PHE A 81 25.84 -7.19 15.78
CA PHE A 81 26.62 -6.14 15.12
C PHE A 81 27.45 -5.31 16.09
N ALA A 82 26.93 -5.00 17.28
CA ALA A 82 27.69 -4.33 18.32
C ALA A 82 28.89 -5.18 18.78
N VAL A 83 28.71 -6.49 18.98
CA VAL A 83 29.80 -7.42 19.29
C VAL A 83 30.83 -7.45 18.16
N PHE A 84 30.38 -7.55 16.91
CA PHE A 84 31.26 -7.53 15.72
C PHE A 84 32.10 -6.27 15.69
N VAL A 85 31.51 -5.08 15.89
CA VAL A 85 32.23 -3.81 15.90
C VAL A 85 33.30 -3.79 16.99
N VAL A 86 32.97 -4.23 18.21
CA VAL A 86 33.94 -4.27 19.32
C VAL A 86 35.11 -5.21 19.00
N VAL A 87 34.83 -6.42 18.49
CA VAL A 87 35.91 -7.38 18.12
C VAL A 87 36.77 -6.81 16.98
N LEU A 88 36.13 -6.26 15.94
CA LEU A 88 36.86 -5.70 14.80
C LEU A 88 37.78 -4.55 15.19
N PHE A 89 37.30 -3.62 16.02
CA PHE A 89 38.14 -2.47 16.45
C PHE A 89 39.29 -2.88 17.36
N ASN A 90 39.07 -3.87 18.23
CA ASN A 90 40.15 -4.38 19.08
C ASN A 90 41.21 -5.16 18.31
N LEU A 91 40.93 -5.62 17.08
CA LEU A 91 41.95 -6.19 16.18
C LEU A 91 42.88 -5.12 15.59
N PHE A 92 42.37 -3.90 15.36
CA PHE A 92 43.20 -2.78 14.85
C PHE A 92 43.89 -2.05 15.96
N GLU A 93 43.21 -1.83 17.08
CA GLU A 93 43.71 -1.05 18.20
C GLU A 93 43.09 -1.62 19.50
N PRO A 94 43.93 -2.12 20.45
CA PRO A 94 43.45 -2.81 21.63
C PRO A 94 42.87 -1.84 22.68
N VAL A 95 41.74 -1.22 22.38
CA VAL A 95 41.06 -0.22 23.23
C VAL A 95 40.04 -0.84 24.22
N GLY A 96 39.91 -2.17 24.21
CA GLY A 96 39.03 -2.89 25.12
C GLY A 96 37.54 -2.63 24.87
N TRP A 97 36.75 -2.53 25.96
CA TRP A 97 35.30 -2.35 25.90
C TRP A 97 34.83 -0.93 25.59
N SER A 98 35.76 0.07 25.64
CA SER A 98 35.44 1.50 25.44
C SER A 98 34.79 1.79 24.08
N VAL A 99 35.15 1.04 23.02
CA VAL A 99 34.51 1.12 21.70
C VAL A 99 33.03 0.81 21.77
N GLY A 100 32.65 -0.17 22.57
CA GLY A 100 31.27 -0.52 22.76
C GLY A 100 30.45 0.59 23.43
N LEU A 101 31.04 1.34 24.35
CA LEU A 101 30.36 2.46 24.99
C LEU A 101 30.10 3.60 23.98
N VAL A 102 31.14 3.95 23.21
CA VAL A 102 31.02 4.94 22.10
C VAL A 102 29.94 4.51 21.12
N ARG A 103 29.82 3.21 20.80
CA ARG A 103 28.78 2.70 19.92
C ARG A 103 27.37 2.89 20.49
N VAL A 104 27.19 2.67 21.80
CA VAL A 104 25.90 2.94 22.48
C VAL A 104 25.55 4.42 22.39
N GLU A 105 26.50 5.31 22.63
CA GLU A 105 26.31 6.76 22.56
C GLU A 105 25.89 7.21 21.14
N ASP A 106 26.60 6.75 20.10
CA ASP A 106 26.29 7.04 18.70
C ASP A 106 24.89 6.55 18.29
N VAL A 107 24.50 5.36 18.75
CA VAL A 107 23.18 4.78 18.48
C VAL A 107 22.06 5.55 19.18
N VAL A 108 22.26 5.92 20.44
CA VAL A 108 21.29 6.73 21.21
C VAL A 108 21.12 8.10 20.55
N LEU A 109 22.20 8.74 20.15
CA LEU A 109 22.15 10.03 19.46
C LEU A 109 21.46 9.92 18.11
N GLY A 110 21.78 8.93 17.30
CA GLY A 110 21.14 8.67 16.01
C GLY A 110 19.63 8.38 16.15
N ALA A 111 19.25 7.59 17.15
CA ALA A 111 17.85 7.31 17.46
C ALA A 111 17.10 8.57 17.94
N ALA A 112 17.72 9.40 18.77
CA ALA A 112 17.14 10.66 19.21
C ALA A 112 16.92 11.63 18.03
N ILE A 113 17.89 11.76 17.14
CA ILE A 113 17.76 12.55 15.91
C ILE A 113 16.62 12.01 15.05
N SER A 114 16.55 10.68 14.81
CA SER A 114 15.48 10.05 14.02
C SER A 114 14.10 10.32 14.63
N LEU A 115 13.98 10.27 15.96
CA LEU A 115 12.72 10.53 16.66
C LEU A 115 12.30 11.99 16.53
N VAL A 116 13.22 12.92 16.69
CA VAL A 116 12.97 14.37 16.52
C VAL A 116 12.56 14.66 15.09
N VAL A 117 13.28 14.15 14.11
CA VAL A 117 12.96 14.28 12.68
C VAL A 117 11.60 13.65 12.39
N GLY A 118 11.34 12.43 12.91
CA GLY A 118 10.05 11.75 12.76
C GLY A 118 8.88 12.55 13.34
N ILE A 119 9.04 13.24 14.47
CA ILE A 119 8.00 14.05 15.09
C ILE A 119 7.82 15.39 14.38
N LEU A 120 8.89 16.06 13.97
CA LEU A 120 8.86 17.40 13.40
C LEU A 120 8.52 17.43 11.91
N LEU A 121 9.06 16.48 11.14
CA LEU A 121 8.89 16.42 9.68
C LEU A 121 7.79 15.48 9.24
N TRP A 122 7.24 14.66 10.16
CA TRP A 122 6.15 13.77 9.82
C TRP A 122 4.86 14.59 9.67
N PRO A 123 4.23 14.61 8.50
CA PRO A 123 2.95 15.29 8.36
C PRO A 123 1.93 14.63 9.30
N ARG A 124 1.33 15.42 10.18
CA ARG A 124 0.12 15.04 10.92
C ARG A 124 -1.00 14.86 9.90
N GLY A 125 -1.17 13.65 9.37
CA GLY A 125 -2.13 13.46 8.30
C GLY A 125 -2.12 12.08 7.68
N ALA A 126 -1.98 11.00 8.46
CA ALA A 126 -2.23 9.65 7.92
C ALA A 126 -3.63 9.57 7.32
N THR A 127 -4.63 10.16 7.99
CA THR A 127 -6.00 10.25 7.49
C THR A 127 -6.09 10.98 6.15
N SER A 128 -5.39 12.12 5.99
CA SER A 128 -5.35 12.85 4.72
C SER A 128 -4.61 12.07 3.61
N ALA A 129 -3.57 11.31 3.96
CA ALA A 129 -2.84 10.47 3.03
C ALA A 129 -3.71 9.30 2.53
N ILE A 130 -4.44 8.61 3.43
CA ILE A 130 -5.41 7.57 3.07
C ILE A 130 -6.46 8.15 2.14
N ARG A 131 -7.08 9.27 2.53
CA ARG A 131 -8.11 9.93 1.73
C ARG A 131 -7.61 10.22 0.32
N ALA A 132 -6.47 10.89 0.18
CA ALA A 132 -5.90 11.24 -1.12
C ALA A 132 -5.55 10.00 -1.96
N ALA A 133 -4.96 8.98 -1.34
CA ALA A 133 -4.61 7.73 -2.02
C ALA A 133 -5.85 6.95 -2.46
N SER A 134 -6.88 6.83 -1.60
CA SER A 134 -8.12 6.12 -1.91
C SER A 134 -8.92 6.85 -2.99
N VAL A 135 -9.07 8.18 -2.92
CA VAL A 135 -9.69 8.99 -3.99
C VAL A 135 -8.97 8.75 -5.32
N THR A 136 -7.64 8.75 -5.31
CA THR A 136 -6.84 8.47 -6.51
C THR A 136 -7.10 7.06 -7.03
N ALA A 137 -7.19 6.06 -6.14
CA ALA A 137 -7.46 4.68 -6.53
C ALA A 137 -8.85 4.51 -7.16
N TYR A 138 -9.89 5.15 -6.61
CA TYR A 138 -11.23 5.16 -7.18
C TYR A 138 -11.25 5.81 -8.56
N ARG A 139 -10.68 7.02 -8.71
CA ARG A 139 -10.64 7.76 -9.97
C ARG A 139 -9.86 7.01 -11.04
N ARG A 140 -8.69 6.43 -10.73
CA ARG A 140 -7.92 5.62 -11.69
C ARG A 140 -8.63 4.34 -12.09
N SER A 141 -9.43 3.77 -11.20
CA SER A 141 -10.25 2.60 -11.53
C SER A 141 -11.46 2.99 -12.39
N ALA A 142 -12.06 4.18 -12.16
CA ALA A 142 -13.08 4.75 -13.03
C ALA A 142 -12.53 5.04 -14.44
N ASP A 143 -11.36 5.68 -14.55
CA ASP A 143 -10.68 5.93 -15.82
C ASP A 143 -10.48 4.64 -16.63
N TYR A 144 -10.06 3.58 -15.93
CA TYR A 144 -9.89 2.28 -16.58
C TYR A 144 -11.22 1.70 -17.05
N LEU A 145 -12.25 1.73 -16.22
CA LEU A 145 -13.60 1.26 -16.60
C LEU A 145 -14.13 2.05 -17.79
N ALA A 146 -14.05 3.38 -17.77
CA ALA A 146 -14.46 4.24 -18.87
C ALA A 146 -13.71 3.92 -20.19
N SER A 147 -12.39 3.67 -20.11
CA SER A 147 -11.57 3.34 -21.27
C SER A 147 -11.99 2.04 -21.97
N VAL A 148 -12.48 1.05 -21.23
CA VAL A 148 -12.90 -0.25 -21.80
C VAL A 148 -14.36 -0.23 -22.28
N ILE A 149 -15.20 0.63 -21.70
CA ILE A 149 -16.59 0.83 -22.15
C ILE A 149 -16.61 1.64 -23.45
N GLY A 150 -15.58 2.40 -23.74
CA GLY A 150 -15.46 3.23 -24.95
C GLY A 150 -15.84 4.69 -24.74
N GLU A 151 -15.84 5.16 -23.47
CA GLU A 151 -15.95 6.58 -23.15
C GLU A 151 -14.63 7.31 -23.39
N ALA A 152 -14.71 8.61 -23.69
CA ALA A 152 -13.52 9.43 -23.92
C ALA A 152 -12.79 9.65 -22.58
N VAL A 153 -11.66 8.98 -22.41
CA VAL A 153 -10.75 9.25 -21.29
C VAL A 153 -9.77 10.34 -21.76
N PRO A 154 -9.46 11.35 -20.92
CA PRO A 154 -8.43 12.34 -21.25
C PRO A 154 -7.15 11.65 -21.71
N ALA A 155 -6.63 12.04 -22.87
CA ALA A 155 -5.42 11.44 -23.42
C ALA A 155 -4.26 11.63 -22.44
N ALA A 156 -3.83 10.54 -21.83
CA ALA A 156 -2.58 10.51 -21.08
C ALA A 156 -1.43 10.77 -22.07
N GLY A 157 -0.43 11.56 -21.67
CA GLY A 157 0.71 11.84 -22.52
C GLY A 157 1.42 10.55 -22.99
N PRO A 158 2.22 10.60 -24.05
CA PRO A 158 2.79 9.43 -24.74
C PRO A 158 3.68 8.52 -23.88
N LEU A 159 4.06 8.96 -22.67
CA LEU A 159 4.83 8.19 -21.68
C LEU A 159 3.99 7.68 -20.51
N ALA A 160 2.68 7.90 -20.50
CA ALA A 160 1.82 7.47 -19.41
C ALA A 160 1.57 5.95 -19.48
N ALA A 161 1.61 5.29 -18.33
CA ALA A 161 1.27 3.89 -18.22
C ALA A 161 -0.20 3.63 -18.61
N PRO A 162 -0.53 2.44 -19.13
CA PRO A 162 -1.91 2.07 -19.46
C PRO A 162 -2.86 2.27 -18.27
N PRO A 163 -4.14 2.63 -18.46
CA PRO A 163 -5.11 2.91 -17.39
C PRO A 163 -5.21 1.76 -16.35
N ARG A 164 -5.17 0.50 -16.80
CA ARG A 164 -5.14 -0.68 -15.93
C ARG A 164 -3.96 -0.66 -14.97
N VAL A 165 -2.76 -0.33 -15.45
CA VAL A 165 -1.53 -0.28 -14.64
C VAL A 165 -1.59 0.89 -13.66
N GLN A 166 -2.14 2.04 -14.06
CA GLN A 166 -2.35 3.19 -13.20
C GLN A 166 -3.32 2.86 -12.05
N SER A 167 -4.44 2.17 -12.33
CA SER A 167 -5.39 1.70 -11.32
C SER A 167 -4.73 0.74 -10.32
N MET A 168 -3.92 -0.22 -10.81
CA MET A 168 -3.17 -1.14 -9.93
C MET A 168 -2.22 -0.39 -9.01
N ALA A 169 -1.39 0.50 -9.55
CA ALA A 169 -0.43 1.28 -8.78
C ALA A 169 -1.12 2.16 -7.72
N ALA A 170 -2.21 2.82 -8.09
CA ALA A 170 -2.98 3.64 -7.15
C ALA A 170 -3.59 2.81 -6.01
N THR A 171 -4.07 1.59 -6.30
CA THR A 171 -4.61 0.68 -5.28
C THR A 171 -3.53 0.21 -4.30
N VAL A 172 -2.30 -0.03 -4.78
CA VAL A 172 -1.16 -0.37 -3.90
C VAL A 172 -0.82 0.79 -2.97
N LEU A 173 -0.77 2.02 -3.50
CA LEU A 173 -0.50 3.21 -2.68
C LEU A 173 -1.60 3.43 -1.62
N ALA A 174 -2.86 3.16 -1.92
CA ALA A 174 -3.94 3.23 -0.95
C ALA A 174 -3.78 2.16 0.15
N ALA A 175 -3.39 0.93 -0.21
CA ALA A 175 -3.11 -0.13 0.75
C ALA A 175 -1.94 0.25 1.69
N ASP A 176 -0.84 0.77 1.14
CA ASP A 176 0.31 1.23 1.93
C ASP A 176 -0.08 2.35 2.91
N ALA A 177 -0.94 3.29 2.48
CA ALA A 177 -1.41 4.38 3.34
C ALA A 177 -2.28 3.85 4.49
N ILE A 178 -3.15 2.86 4.25
CA ILE A 178 -3.98 2.23 5.29
C ILE A 178 -3.12 1.43 6.26
N ASP A 179 -2.13 0.67 5.78
CA ASP A 179 -1.22 -0.07 6.66
C ASP A 179 -0.39 0.87 7.55
N GLN A 180 0.00 2.03 7.03
CA GLN A 180 0.65 3.07 7.84
C GLN A 180 -0.29 3.60 8.93
N HIS A 181 -1.55 3.87 8.60
CA HIS A 181 -2.55 4.36 9.54
C HIS A 181 -2.81 3.36 10.68
N ARG A 182 -2.92 2.07 10.39
CA ARG A 182 -3.05 1.02 11.41
C ARG A 182 -1.91 1.03 12.43
N ALA A 183 -0.73 1.50 12.03
CA ALA A 183 0.42 1.64 12.92
C ALA A 183 0.40 2.93 13.76
N GLU A 184 -0.51 3.88 13.49
CA GLU A 184 -0.61 5.15 14.19
C GLU A 184 -1.66 5.15 15.31
N PRO A 185 -1.48 5.96 16.39
CA PRO A 185 -2.51 6.16 17.41
C PRO A 185 -3.60 7.08 16.86
N GLY A 186 -4.84 6.68 16.97
CA GLY A 186 -5.97 7.50 16.54
C GLY A 186 -7.22 6.68 16.29
N PRO A 187 -8.29 7.28 15.82
CA PRO A 187 -9.45 6.56 15.32
C PRO A 187 -9.00 5.58 14.24
N GLN A 188 -9.42 4.34 14.37
CA GLN A 188 -9.13 3.31 13.37
C GLN A 188 -10.34 3.14 12.46
N LEU A 189 -10.09 2.81 11.22
CA LEU A 189 -11.14 2.43 10.29
C LEU A 189 -11.82 1.14 10.75
N GLU A 190 -13.14 1.10 10.65
CA GLU A 190 -13.88 -0.13 10.83
C GLU A 190 -13.61 -1.10 9.67
N PRO A 191 -13.74 -2.43 9.87
CA PRO A 191 -13.46 -3.40 8.83
C PRO A 191 -14.23 -3.18 7.52
N ALA A 192 -15.47 -2.69 7.60
CA ALA A 192 -16.29 -2.38 6.43
C ALA A 192 -15.78 -1.14 5.67
N GLU A 193 -15.35 -0.11 6.40
CA GLU A 193 -14.75 1.11 5.85
C GLU A 193 -13.44 0.78 5.12
N GLU A 194 -12.60 -0.01 5.77
CA GLU A 194 -11.34 -0.45 5.22
C GLU A 194 -11.55 -1.30 3.96
N PHE A 195 -12.48 -2.26 3.99
CA PHE A 195 -12.87 -3.04 2.83
C PHE A 195 -13.31 -2.13 1.67
N ALA A 196 -14.16 -1.15 1.93
CA ALA A 196 -14.61 -0.23 0.91
C ALA A 196 -13.45 0.57 0.28
N LEU A 197 -12.52 1.06 1.09
CA LEU A 197 -11.37 1.85 0.61
C LEU A 197 -10.35 1.00 -0.19
N LEU A 198 -10.13 -0.27 0.19
CA LEU A 198 -9.17 -1.16 -0.45
C LEU A 198 -9.76 -1.96 -1.61
N ASP A 199 -10.90 -2.61 -1.37
CA ASP A 199 -11.47 -3.56 -2.31
C ASP A 199 -12.46 -2.90 -3.28
N GLY A 200 -13.02 -1.73 -2.95
CA GLY A 200 -13.84 -0.97 -3.87
C GLY A 200 -13.13 -0.66 -5.21
N PRO A 201 -11.95 -0.05 -5.23
CA PRO A 201 -11.20 0.17 -6.46
C PRO A 201 -10.80 -1.13 -7.18
N ARG A 202 -10.53 -2.21 -6.44
CA ARG A 202 -10.25 -3.54 -7.01
C ARG A 202 -11.46 -4.14 -7.69
N LEU A 203 -12.64 -3.99 -7.11
CA LEU A 203 -13.92 -4.40 -7.69
C LEU A 203 -14.20 -3.68 -9.00
N ILE A 204 -14.01 -2.36 -9.05
CA ILE A 204 -14.20 -1.56 -10.26
C ILE A 204 -13.22 -2.00 -11.35
N ARG A 205 -11.96 -2.26 -11.00
CA ARG A 205 -10.97 -2.80 -11.95
C ARG A 205 -11.36 -4.20 -12.44
N ALA A 206 -11.82 -5.08 -11.55
CA ALA A 206 -12.31 -6.41 -11.93
C ALA A 206 -13.53 -6.31 -12.84
N ALA A 207 -14.39 -5.32 -12.65
CA ALA A 207 -15.50 -5.04 -13.55
C ALA A 207 -15.01 -4.65 -14.96
N ALA A 208 -13.99 -3.81 -15.06
CA ALA A 208 -13.37 -3.44 -16.34
C ALA A 208 -12.68 -4.64 -17.02
N ASP A 209 -11.94 -5.45 -16.25
CA ASP A 209 -11.31 -6.69 -16.75
C ASP A 209 -12.38 -7.68 -17.26
N GLY A 210 -13.50 -7.84 -16.53
CA GLY A 210 -14.63 -8.70 -16.93
C GLY A 210 -15.32 -8.22 -18.19
N TRP A 211 -15.53 -6.90 -18.34
CA TRP A 211 -16.06 -6.31 -19.56
C TRP A 211 -15.18 -6.62 -20.78
N THR A 212 -13.88 -6.47 -20.62
CA THR A 212 -12.90 -6.79 -21.65
C THR A 212 -12.92 -8.28 -22.01
N ALA A 213 -13.05 -9.16 -21.01
CA ALA A 213 -13.13 -10.60 -21.20
C ALA A 213 -14.39 -11.01 -21.96
N ILE A 214 -15.57 -10.43 -21.64
CA ILE A 214 -16.82 -10.67 -22.36
C ILE A 214 -16.65 -10.33 -23.83
N ARG A 215 -16.06 -9.20 -24.17
CA ARG A 215 -15.78 -8.77 -25.55
C ARG A 215 -14.82 -9.69 -26.28
N ALA A 216 -13.85 -10.26 -25.57
CA ALA A 216 -12.91 -11.22 -26.16
C ALA A 216 -13.56 -12.59 -26.42
N ILE A 217 -14.47 -13.04 -25.55
CA ILE A 217 -15.18 -14.32 -25.68
C ILE A 217 -16.26 -14.25 -26.77
N TYR A 218 -16.95 -13.11 -26.89
CA TYR A 218 -18.02 -12.88 -27.85
C TYR A 218 -17.65 -11.80 -28.87
N PRO A 219 -16.70 -12.09 -29.79
CA PRO A 219 -16.25 -11.12 -30.79
C PRO A 219 -17.31 -10.94 -31.89
N GLY A 220 -17.24 -9.81 -32.58
CA GLY A 220 -18.09 -9.49 -33.72
C GLY A 220 -18.98 -8.29 -33.50
N GLU A 221 -19.68 -7.90 -34.57
CA GLU A 221 -20.66 -6.82 -34.52
C GLU A 221 -21.95 -7.31 -33.86
N HIS A 222 -22.63 -6.41 -33.18
CA HIS A 222 -23.95 -6.63 -32.57
C HIS A 222 -24.88 -5.49 -32.99
N GLY A 223 -26.18 -5.73 -32.77
CA GLY A 223 -27.21 -4.71 -32.95
C GLY A 223 -27.01 -3.48 -32.06
N PRO A 224 -27.91 -2.50 -32.15
CA PRO A 224 -27.86 -1.29 -31.33
C PRO A 224 -27.85 -1.64 -29.84
N ALA A 225 -26.92 -1.05 -29.09
CA ALA A 225 -26.77 -1.22 -27.65
C ALA A 225 -26.69 0.14 -26.92
N THR A 226 -27.48 1.10 -27.37
CA THR A 226 -27.45 2.50 -26.87
C THR A 226 -27.83 2.59 -25.40
N ALA A 227 -28.89 1.87 -24.97
CA ALA A 227 -29.32 1.87 -23.58
C ALA A 227 -28.30 1.16 -22.66
N LEU A 228 -27.63 0.13 -23.19
CA LEU A 228 -26.55 -0.55 -22.47
C LEU A 228 -25.34 0.38 -22.23
N HIS A 229 -24.93 1.16 -23.23
CA HIS A 229 -23.86 2.15 -23.10
C HIS A 229 -24.26 3.29 -22.15
N GLU A 230 -25.52 3.78 -22.23
CA GLU A 230 -26.05 4.74 -21.25
C GLU A 230 -25.97 4.19 -19.82
N ARG A 231 -26.33 2.94 -19.61
CA ARG A 231 -26.20 2.27 -18.31
C ARG A 231 -24.76 2.17 -17.85
N ALA A 232 -23.83 1.88 -18.73
CA ALA A 232 -22.41 1.82 -18.44
C ALA A 232 -21.85 3.19 -18.03
N GLY A 233 -22.24 4.26 -18.73
CA GLY A 233 -21.87 5.63 -18.37
C GLY A 233 -22.37 6.04 -16.98
N ILE A 234 -23.63 5.65 -16.63
CA ILE A 234 -24.16 5.88 -15.28
C ILE A 234 -23.32 5.18 -14.22
N LEU A 235 -22.84 3.95 -14.47
CA LEU A 235 -21.96 3.27 -13.52
C LEU A 235 -20.61 4.00 -13.36
N GLY A 236 -20.06 4.55 -14.43
CA GLY A 236 -18.86 5.41 -14.35
C GLY A 236 -19.09 6.63 -13.45
N ALA A 237 -20.22 7.31 -13.60
CA ALA A 237 -20.61 8.45 -12.76
C ALA A 237 -20.85 8.05 -11.29
N GLU A 238 -21.41 6.85 -11.04
CA GLU A 238 -21.57 6.33 -9.67
C GLU A 238 -20.20 6.06 -9.01
N VAL A 239 -19.21 5.58 -9.75
CA VAL A 239 -17.83 5.41 -9.23
C VAL A 239 -17.21 6.75 -8.87
N GLU A 240 -17.37 7.80 -9.69
CA GLU A 240 -16.88 9.14 -9.34
C GLU A 240 -17.63 9.69 -8.13
N ARG A 241 -18.93 9.43 -7.98
CA ARG A 241 -19.70 9.79 -6.79
C ARG A 241 -19.13 9.15 -5.52
N LEU A 242 -18.73 7.87 -5.58
CA LEU A 242 -18.06 7.19 -4.47
C LEU A 242 -16.71 7.84 -4.16
N ALA A 243 -15.92 8.21 -5.18
CA ALA A 243 -14.67 8.94 -4.98
C ALA A 243 -14.87 10.27 -4.24
N VAL A 244 -15.93 11.02 -4.61
CA VAL A 244 -16.31 12.26 -3.90
C VAL A 244 -16.70 11.96 -2.46
N GLY A 245 -17.44 10.86 -2.19
CA GLY A 245 -17.78 10.43 -0.84
C GLY A 245 -16.55 10.18 0.04
N VAL A 246 -15.52 9.53 -0.49
CA VAL A 246 -14.23 9.36 0.20
C VAL A 246 -13.55 10.72 0.45
N GLU A 247 -13.61 11.63 -0.52
CA GLU A 247 -12.93 12.93 -0.46
C GLU A 247 -13.55 13.85 0.59
N THR A 248 -14.87 13.91 0.63
CA THR A 248 -15.62 14.92 1.40
C THR A 248 -16.25 14.38 2.68
N GLY A 249 -16.39 13.06 2.81
CA GLY A 249 -17.19 12.45 3.89
C GLY A 249 -18.69 12.56 3.68
N ASP A 250 -19.12 13.12 2.55
CA ASP A 250 -20.53 13.28 2.21
C ASP A 250 -20.79 12.70 0.81
N LEU A 251 -21.74 11.78 0.71
CA LEU A 251 -22.04 11.09 -0.52
C LEU A 251 -23.06 11.91 -1.33
N PRO A 252 -22.70 12.41 -2.52
CA PRO A 252 -23.65 13.10 -3.36
C PRO A 252 -24.87 12.23 -3.69
N PRO A 253 -26.02 12.82 -4.09
CA PRO A 253 -27.19 12.06 -4.49
C PRO A 253 -26.85 11.11 -5.66
N LYS A 254 -27.58 9.98 -5.72
CA LYS A 254 -27.42 9.02 -6.83
C LYS A 254 -27.68 9.68 -8.18
N VAL A 255 -26.93 9.20 -9.17
CA VAL A 255 -27.13 9.64 -10.54
C VAL A 255 -28.56 9.32 -10.99
N GLU A 256 -29.27 10.33 -11.45
CA GLU A 256 -30.63 10.16 -11.95
C GLU A 256 -30.65 9.26 -13.18
N LYS A 257 -31.49 8.25 -13.14
CA LYS A 257 -31.67 7.27 -14.24
C LYS A 257 -32.99 7.58 -14.92
N ALA A 258 -32.99 7.52 -16.24
CA ALA A 258 -34.24 7.60 -16.96
C ALA A 258 -35.18 6.45 -16.54
N ASP A 259 -36.46 6.76 -16.26
CA ASP A 259 -37.43 5.79 -15.75
C ASP A 259 -37.57 4.55 -16.63
N ASP A 260 -37.37 4.73 -17.92
CA ASP A 260 -37.50 3.66 -18.93
C ASP A 260 -36.16 2.91 -19.21
N LEU A 261 -35.02 3.38 -18.69
CA LEU A 261 -33.71 2.81 -19.02
C LEU A 261 -33.64 1.30 -18.80
N LYS A 262 -34.19 0.81 -17.67
CA LYS A 262 -34.26 -0.64 -17.35
C LYS A 262 -35.02 -1.41 -18.39
N GLN A 263 -36.13 -0.87 -18.93
CA GLN A 263 -36.93 -1.49 -19.98
C GLN A 263 -36.20 -1.45 -21.31
N ARG A 264 -35.54 -0.35 -21.67
CA ARG A 264 -34.76 -0.23 -22.91
C ARG A 264 -33.61 -1.22 -22.92
N VAL A 265 -32.81 -1.31 -21.83
CA VAL A 265 -31.71 -2.28 -21.70
C VAL A 265 -32.24 -3.72 -21.80
N ARG A 266 -33.38 -4.00 -21.20
CA ARG A 266 -34.02 -5.32 -21.34
C ARG A 266 -34.49 -5.59 -22.77
N GLY A 267 -35.03 -4.57 -23.45
CA GLY A 267 -35.46 -4.65 -24.85
C GLY A 267 -34.30 -4.99 -25.78
N GLU A 268 -33.16 -4.29 -25.64
CA GLU A 268 -31.95 -4.58 -26.42
C GLU A 268 -31.46 -6.01 -26.21
N ALA A 269 -31.43 -6.50 -24.97
CA ALA A 269 -31.05 -7.89 -24.68
C ALA A 269 -32.02 -8.94 -25.26
N VAL A 270 -33.32 -8.67 -25.24
CA VAL A 270 -34.35 -9.58 -25.85
C VAL A 270 -34.18 -9.59 -27.38
N GLU A 271 -33.93 -8.45 -27.98
CA GLU A 271 -33.69 -8.36 -29.43
C GLU A 271 -32.40 -9.09 -29.82
N ALA A 272 -31.33 -8.91 -29.05
CA ALA A 272 -30.09 -9.65 -29.23
C ALA A 272 -30.28 -11.17 -29.15
N LEU A 273 -31.06 -11.66 -28.20
CA LEU A 273 -31.43 -13.11 -28.13
C LEU A 273 -32.22 -13.61 -29.32
N ARG A 274 -33.12 -12.79 -29.91
CA ARG A 274 -33.84 -13.14 -31.14
C ARG A 274 -32.87 -13.21 -32.33
N ASN A 275 -31.96 -12.26 -32.46
CA ASN A 275 -31.00 -12.23 -33.53
C ASN A 275 -30.01 -13.41 -33.43
N TRP A 276 -29.61 -13.79 -32.22
CA TRP A 276 -28.76 -14.96 -31.96
C TRP A 276 -29.33 -16.25 -32.54
N GLN A 277 -30.65 -16.45 -32.51
CA GLN A 277 -31.30 -17.61 -33.12
C GLN A 277 -31.02 -17.72 -34.64
N HIS A 278 -30.55 -16.66 -35.25
CA HIS A 278 -30.12 -16.60 -36.66
C HIS A 278 -28.59 -16.70 -36.81
N GLY A 279 -27.80 -16.96 -35.72
CA GLY A 279 -26.40 -17.34 -35.77
C GLY A 279 -25.37 -16.28 -35.41
N SER A 280 -25.76 -15.08 -34.92
CA SER A 280 -24.79 -14.05 -34.49
C SER A 280 -24.33 -14.26 -33.05
N ILE A 281 -23.07 -14.69 -32.86
CA ILE A 281 -22.46 -14.82 -31.52
C ILE A 281 -22.27 -13.44 -30.86
N GLY A 282 -22.05 -12.38 -31.66
CA GLY A 282 -21.90 -11.01 -31.16
C GLY A 282 -23.13 -10.52 -30.38
N ASP A 283 -24.33 -10.97 -30.73
CA ASP A 283 -25.57 -10.59 -30.05
C ASP A 283 -25.63 -11.13 -28.62
N LEU A 284 -25.05 -12.30 -28.32
CA LEU A 284 -24.96 -12.83 -26.96
C LEU A 284 -24.14 -11.92 -26.05
N ARG A 285 -23.19 -11.16 -26.58
CA ARG A 285 -22.39 -10.20 -25.83
C ARG A 285 -23.27 -9.20 -25.08
N ILE A 286 -24.29 -8.63 -25.72
CA ILE A 286 -25.22 -7.65 -25.11
C ILE A 286 -25.91 -8.25 -23.85
N VAL A 287 -26.25 -9.53 -23.89
CA VAL A 287 -26.89 -10.20 -22.75
C VAL A 287 -25.92 -10.30 -21.58
N TRP A 288 -24.68 -10.72 -21.85
CA TRP A 288 -23.64 -10.82 -20.81
C TRP A 288 -23.18 -9.48 -20.28
N GLU A 289 -23.01 -8.48 -21.14
CA GLU A 289 -22.68 -7.11 -20.74
C GLU A 289 -23.78 -6.51 -19.86
N ARG A 290 -25.05 -6.73 -20.17
CA ARG A 290 -26.20 -6.31 -19.34
C ARG A 290 -26.14 -6.92 -17.93
N ASP A 291 -25.98 -8.23 -17.85
CA ASP A 291 -25.97 -8.94 -16.56
C ASP A 291 -24.74 -8.55 -15.74
N TRP A 292 -23.61 -8.37 -16.41
CA TRP A 292 -22.38 -7.88 -15.78
C TRP A 292 -22.56 -6.48 -15.20
N LEU A 293 -23.10 -5.52 -15.94
CA LEU A 293 -23.39 -4.17 -15.44
C LEU A 293 -24.40 -4.17 -14.28
N HIS A 294 -25.34 -5.12 -14.28
CA HIS A 294 -26.25 -5.27 -13.15
C HIS A 294 -25.52 -5.71 -11.88
N LEU A 295 -24.66 -6.73 -11.97
CA LEU A 295 -23.86 -7.21 -10.85
C LEU A 295 -22.90 -6.14 -10.32
N VAL A 296 -22.23 -5.41 -11.21
CA VAL A 296 -21.36 -4.29 -10.84
C VAL A 296 -22.15 -3.22 -10.11
N GLY A 297 -23.34 -2.86 -10.59
CA GLY A 297 -24.20 -1.88 -9.92
C GLY A 297 -24.60 -2.31 -8.51
N LEU A 298 -24.94 -3.58 -8.29
CA LEU A 298 -25.24 -4.12 -6.97
C LEU A 298 -24.00 -4.05 -6.05
N ALA A 299 -22.82 -4.35 -6.57
CA ALA A 299 -21.59 -4.28 -5.80
C ALA A 299 -21.25 -2.83 -5.40
N LEU A 300 -21.45 -1.85 -6.28
CA LEU A 300 -21.25 -0.43 -5.97
C LEU A 300 -22.23 0.08 -4.90
N ASP A 301 -23.51 -0.37 -4.96
CA ASP A 301 -24.52 -0.04 -3.94
C ASP A 301 -24.09 -0.51 -2.52
N GLN A 302 -23.36 -1.63 -2.41
CA GLN A 302 -22.84 -2.14 -1.12
C GLN A 302 -21.68 -1.30 -0.55
N LEU A 303 -21.01 -0.49 -1.37
CA LEU A 303 -19.90 0.35 -0.94
C LEU A 303 -20.36 1.72 -0.39
N GLU A 304 -21.60 2.13 -0.61
CA GLU A 304 -22.08 3.48 -0.32
C GLU A 304 -21.97 3.83 1.17
N GLU A 305 -22.57 3.03 2.03
CA GLU A 305 -22.58 3.27 3.48
C GLU A 305 -21.15 3.23 4.07
N PRO A 306 -20.34 2.17 3.81
CA PRO A 306 -18.96 2.14 4.32
C PRO A 306 -18.08 3.30 3.83
N ILE A 307 -18.27 3.78 2.60
CA ILE A 307 -17.53 4.93 2.07
C ILE A 307 -17.92 6.22 2.78
N ALA A 308 -19.22 6.43 2.99
CA ALA A 308 -19.70 7.61 3.69
C ALA A 308 -19.16 7.66 5.13
N GLU A 309 -19.14 6.53 5.84
CA GLU A 309 -18.57 6.46 7.18
C GLU A 309 -17.04 6.63 7.17
N ALA A 310 -16.32 5.95 6.26
CA ALA A 310 -14.88 6.14 6.09
C ALA A 310 -14.51 7.61 5.83
N GLY A 311 -15.27 8.29 4.99
CA GLY A 311 -15.06 9.71 4.71
C GLY A 311 -15.19 10.59 5.97
N LYS A 312 -16.13 10.29 6.88
CA LYS A 312 -16.28 10.96 8.17
C LYS A 312 -15.15 10.62 9.14
N THR A 313 -14.77 9.33 9.23
CA THR A 313 -13.67 8.86 10.09
C THR A 313 -12.34 9.50 9.70
N LEU A 314 -12.13 9.73 8.41
CA LEU A 314 -10.93 10.38 7.87
C LEU A 314 -11.02 11.94 7.92
N GLY A 315 -12.15 12.53 8.20
CA GLY A 315 -12.38 14.00 8.31
C GLY A 315 -11.82 14.56 9.57
#